data_e79e0b71385ad306591999f693cc06dd
#
_entry.id   e79e0b71385ad306591999f693cc06dd
#
_cell.length_a   1.000
_cell.length_b   1.000
_cell.length_c   1.000
_cell.angle_alpha   90.00
_cell.angle_beta   90.00
_cell.angle_gamma   90.00
#
_symmetry.space_group_name_H-M   'P 1'
#
loop_
_entity.id
_entity.type
_entity.pdbx_description
1 polymer ?
#
loop_
_entity_poly.entity_id
_entity_poly.type
_entity_poly.pdbx_seq_one_letter_code
_entity_poly.pdbx_strand_id
1 'polypeptide(L)' 'MIQGQVGDTIKIIKMDGEPEYTGKTGEILLIDSMGQLHGTWGGLAVVPEVDEYEIIKN' A
#
# COMPACT_ATOMS: atom_id res chain seq x y z
N MET A 1 15.63 2.50 -0.26
CA MET A 1 14.65 3.46 0.25
C MET A 1 13.48 2.76 0.90
N ILE A 2 13.15 3.17 2.11
CA ILE A 2 12.05 2.55 2.84
C ILE A 2 10.72 2.92 2.22
N GLN A 3 9.91 1.93 2.02
CA GLN A 3 8.58 2.10 1.44
C GLN A 3 7.49 1.72 2.44
N GLY A 4 7.85 1.58 3.68
CA GLY A 4 6.94 1.16 4.72
C GLY A 4 7.32 -0.20 5.26
N GLN A 5 6.68 -0.58 6.35
CA GLN A 5 6.95 -1.88 6.97
C GLN A 5 5.66 -2.41 7.57
N VAL A 6 5.66 -3.69 7.88
CA VAL A 6 4.50 -4.34 8.51
C VAL A 6 4.12 -3.55 9.76
N GLY A 7 2.84 -3.25 9.87
CA GLY A 7 2.30 -2.47 10.97
C GLY A 7 2.07 -1.01 10.65
N ASP A 8 2.68 -0.51 9.58
CA ASP A 8 2.44 0.88 9.17
C ASP A 8 1.07 1.01 8.54
N THR A 9 0.47 2.18 8.72
CA THR A 9 -0.77 2.55 8.04
C THR A 9 -0.40 3.36 6.80
N ILE A 10 -1.02 3.05 5.67
CA ILE A 10 -0.78 3.78 4.45
C ILE A 10 -2.09 4.29 3.87
N LYS A 11 -1.98 5.32 3.04
CA LYS A 11 -3.08 5.83 2.24
C LYS A 11 -2.70 5.65 0.78
N ILE A 12 -3.58 5.03 0.01
CA ILE A 12 -3.33 4.82 -1.42
C ILE A 12 -3.67 6.12 -2.14
N ILE A 13 -2.69 6.66 -2.85
CA ILE A 13 -2.88 7.86 -3.64
C ILE A 13 -3.34 7.49 -5.04
N LYS A 14 -2.73 6.47 -5.64
CA LYS A 14 -3.08 6.03 -6.97
C LYS A 14 -2.62 4.59 -7.14
N MET A 15 -3.54 3.72 -7.53
CA MET A 15 -3.20 2.33 -7.82
C MET A 15 -3.37 2.10 -9.33
N ASP A 16 -2.29 1.67 -9.97
CA ASP A 16 -2.26 1.53 -11.42
C ASP A 16 -3.34 0.56 -11.88
N GLY A 17 -4.21 1.03 -12.78
CA GLY A 17 -5.29 0.21 -13.30
C GLY A 17 -6.48 0.01 -12.38
N GLU A 18 -6.43 0.58 -11.16
CA GLU A 18 -7.48 0.37 -10.17
C GLU A 18 -7.85 1.69 -9.49
N PRO A 19 -8.45 2.61 -10.23
CA PRO A 19 -8.74 3.95 -9.69
C PRO A 19 -9.67 3.95 -8.48
N GLU A 20 -10.46 2.92 -8.31
CA GLU A 20 -11.37 2.85 -7.17
C GLU A 20 -10.64 2.70 -5.84
N TYR A 21 -9.36 2.37 -5.87
CA TYR A 21 -8.57 2.26 -4.64
C TYR A 21 -8.04 3.61 -4.15
N THR A 22 -8.17 4.66 -4.95
CA THR A 22 -7.68 5.99 -4.57
C THR A 22 -8.34 6.44 -3.27
N GLY A 23 -7.52 6.83 -2.32
CA GLY A 23 -8.00 7.32 -1.03
C GLY A 23 -8.22 6.26 0.02
N LYS A 24 -8.11 4.98 -0.33
CA LYS A 24 -8.25 3.93 0.67
C LYS A 24 -7.06 3.92 1.61
N THR A 25 -7.34 3.59 2.88
CA THR A 25 -6.29 3.48 3.89
C THR A 25 -6.31 2.07 4.46
N GLY A 26 -5.20 1.68 5.03
CA GLY A 26 -5.13 0.38 5.68
C GLY A 26 -3.77 0.12 6.26
N GLU A 27 -3.66 -0.98 6.97
CA GLU A 27 -2.43 -1.39 7.63
C GLU A 27 -1.72 -2.44 6.80
N ILE A 28 -0.39 -2.31 6.69
CA ILE A 28 0.42 -3.31 5.99
C ILE A 28 0.53 -4.54 6.89
N LEU A 29 0.08 -5.67 6.37
CA LEU A 29 0.11 -6.94 7.10
C LEU A 29 1.26 -7.83 6.66
N LEU A 30 1.70 -7.70 5.41
CA LEU A 30 2.74 -8.55 4.84
C LEU A 30 3.41 -7.82 3.69
N ILE A 31 4.74 -7.93 3.62
CA ILE A 31 5.49 -7.49 2.44
C ILE A 31 6.07 -8.76 1.85
N ASP A 32 5.69 -9.08 0.62
CA ASP A 32 6.08 -10.34 0.03
C ASP A 32 7.50 -10.26 -0.55
N SER A 33 7.97 -11.38 -1.11
CA SER A 33 9.34 -11.45 -1.59
C SER A 33 9.60 -10.56 -2.79
N MET A 34 8.54 -10.09 -3.45
CA MET A 34 8.68 -9.17 -4.58
C MET A 34 8.56 -7.71 -4.14
N GLY A 35 8.41 -7.47 -2.84
CA GLY A 35 8.30 -6.12 -2.32
C GLY A 35 6.89 -5.54 -2.40
N GLN A 36 5.89 -6.35 -2.70
CA GLN A 36 4.52 -5.87 -2.78
C GLN A 36 3.88 -5.87 -1.40
N LEU A 37 3.09 -4.84 -1.12
CA LEU A 37 2.50 -4.64 0.18
C LEU A 37 1.09 -5.21 0.21
N HIS A 38 0.83 -6.06 1.20
CA HIS A 38 -0.49 -6.64 1.42
C HIS A 38 -1.05 -6.09 2.72
N GLY A 39 -2.32 -5.72 2.71
CA GLY A 39 -2.89 -5.11 3.88
C GLY A 39 -4.40 -5.07 3.87
N THR A 40 -4.95 -4.22 4.73
CA THR A 40 -6.38 -4.21 5.02
C THR A 40 -7.18 -3.30 4.10
N TRP A 41 -6.57 -2.72 3.08
CA TRP A 41 -7.27 -1.80 2.17
C TRP A 41 -8.11 -2.50 1.12
N GLY A 42 -8.00 -3.81 0.99
CA GLY A 42 -8.75 -4.58 0.00
C GLY A 42 -7.93 -5.75 -0.46
N GLY A 43 -8.37 -6.40 -1.54
CA GLY A 43 -7.77 -7.64 -1.99
C GLY A 43 -6.52 -7.49 -2.85
N LEU A 44 -6.16 -6.27 -3.26
CA LEU A 44 -5.04 -6.07 -4.16
C LEU A 44 -3.81 -5.61 -3.40
N ALA A 45 -2.64 -6.15 -3.79
CA ALA A 45 -1.38 -5.70 -3.23
C ALA A 45 -0.99 -4.36 -3.85
N VAL A 46 -0.34 -3.52 -3.04
CA VAL A 46 0.26 -2.28 -3.54
C VAL A 46 1.64 -2.63 -4.10
N VAL A 47 1.90 -2.21 -5.32
CA VAL A 47 3.16 -2.46 -6.01
C VAL A 47 3.94 -1.15 -6.03
N PRO A 48 4.95 -0.98 -5.17
CA PRO A 48 5.59 0.33 -5.01
C PRO A 48 6.19 0.90 -6.29
N GLU A 49 6.51 0.05 -7.27
CA GLU A 49 7.11 0.51 -8.51
C GLU A 49 6.14 1.24 -9.41
N VAL A 50 4.84 0.95 -9.29
CA VAL A 50 3.84 1.53 -10.19
C VAL A 50 2.70 2.22 -9.48
N ASP A 51 2.52 1.95 -8.19
CA ASP A 51 1.44 2.53 -7.40
C ASP A 51 2.00 3.62 -6.49
N GLU A 52 1.17 4.62 -6.19
CA GLU A 52 1.56 5.70 -5.30
C GLU A 52 0.80 5.58 -3.98
N TYR A 53 1.51 5.74 -2.90
CA TYR A 53 0.93 5.68 -1.57
C TYR A 53 1.80 6.48 -0.62
N GLU A 54 1.23 6.81 0.54
CA GLU A 54 2.00 7.51 1.56
C GLU A 54 1.84 6.80 2.89
N ILE A 55 2.89 6.89 3.70
CA ILE A 55 2.88 6.32 5.05
C ILE A 55 2.23 7.35 5.96
N ILE A 56 1.21 6.93 6.70
CA ILE A 56 0.53 7.80 7.66
C ILE A 56 1.12 7.51 9.03
N LYS A 57 1.71 8.52 9.63
CA LYS A 57 2.29 8.38 10.96
C LYS A 57 1.29 8.86 12.02
N ASN A 58 1.22 8.13 13.09
CA ASN A 58 0.39 8.52 14.22
C ASN A 58 1.20 9.23 15.28
#